data_13afa33103ce29dd373f439a05b2096c
#
_entry.id   13afa33103ce29dd373f439a05b2096c
#
_cell.length_a   1.000
_cell.length_b   1.000
_cell.length_c   1.000
_cell.angle_alpha   90.00
_cell.angle_beta   90.00
_cell.angle_gamma   90.00
#
_symmetry.space_group_name_H-M   'P 1'
#
loop_
_entity.id
_entity.type
_entity.pdbx_description
1 polymer ?
#
loop_
_entity_poly.entity_id
_entity_poly.type
_entity_poly.pdbx_seq_one_letter_code
_entity_poly.pdbx_strand_id
1 'polypeptide(L)'
;MSEISISEQKTLAARTAVETLLKKGLISSGMKIGLGTGSTALPAVKRLSEYIKDGTLKDIKAVATSFQTENACADLDIPFFSFRDRKIDGQLDLAIDGADEIDEKNNLIKGGGAALLREKIVAYNSKIFVVVADSSKSVKTLGTKFPLPVEIIPEAYCPIKKRLEEFGAKITLREGVKKCGPVITDNGNQIIDCLWENPVDPEIFEDKINEIPGVVETGFFTKNKPIAFIAKPDGTVEIRGL
;
A
#
# COMPACT_ATOMS: atom_id res chain seq x y z
N MET A 1 -20.57 -22.02 -10.46
CA MET A 1 -19.91 -21.82 -9.14
C MET A 1 -20.43 -20.52 -8.58
N SER A 2 -20.75 -20.44 -7.29
CA SER A 2 -21.17 -19.17 -6.66
C SER A 2 -19.97 -18.21 -6.64
N GLU A 3 -20.22 -16.93 -6.90
CA GLU A 3 -19.20 -15.89 -6.76
C GLU A 3 -18.70 -15.78 -5.32
N ILE A 4 -17.39 -15.59 -5.15
CA ILE A 4 -16.79 -15.38 -3.83
C ILE A 4 -16.87 -13.91 -3.43
N SER A 5 -17.08 -13.65 -2.14
CA SER A 5 -17.17 -12.30 -1.57
C SER A 5 -15.86 -11.52 -1.69
N ILE A 6 -15.93 -10.20 -1.57
CA ILE A 6 -14.74 -9.31 -1.53
C ILE A 6 -13.75 -9.73 -0.44
N SER A 7 -14.24 -10.16 0.73
CA SER A 7 -13.36 -10.63 1.82
C SER A 7 -12.61 -11.92 1.44
N GLU A 8 -13.29 -12.85 0.77
CA GLU A 8 -12.67 -14.08 0.27
C GLU A 8 -11.68 -13.76 -0.87
N GLN A 9 -12.00 -12.83 -1.78
CA GLN A 9 -11.08 -12.38 -2.82
C GLN A 9 -9.79 -11.81 -2.22
N LYS A 10 -9.86 -10.94 -1.21
CA LYS A 10 -8.69 -10.40 -0.51
C LYS A 10 -7.81 -11.52 0.06
N THR A 11 -8.42 -12.48 0.73
CA THR A 11 -7.72 -13.62 1.31
C THR A 11 -7.08 -14.48 0.23
N LEU A 12 -7.79 -14.75 -0.85
CA LEU A 12 -7.32 -15.56 -1.98
C LEU A 12 -6.12 -14.89 -2.67
N ALA A 13 -6.21 -13.60 -3.02
CA ALA A 13 -5.13 -12.86 -3.65
C ALA A 13 -3.85 -12.88 -2.79
N ALA A 14 -4.00 -12.60 -1.50
CA ALA A 14 -2.88 -12.53 -0.55
C ALA A 14 -2.19 -13.90 -0.35
N ARG A 15 -2.97 -14.97 -0.14
CA ARG A 15 -2.41 -16.33 0.01
C ARG A 15 -1.75 -16.80 -1.27
N THR A 16 -2.41 -16.63 -2.42
CA THR A 16 -1.86 -17.00 -3.75
C THR A 16 -0.56 -16.25 -4.02
N ALA A 17 -0.46 -14.97 -3.66
CA ALA A 17 0.77 -14.20 -3.81
C ALA A 17 1.92 -14.84 -3.02
N VAL A 18 1.76 -15.04 -1.71
CA VAL A 18 2.82 -15.60 -0.84
C VAL A 18 3.23 -16.99 -1.31
N GLU A 19 2.27 -17.86 -1.65
CA GLU A 19 2.52 -19.23 -2.11
C GLU A 19 3.25 -19.27 -3.47
N THR A 20 2.84 -18.39 -4.40
CA THR A 20 3.47 -18.30 -5.73
C THR A 20 4.90 -17.78 -5.62
N LEU A 21 5.11 -16.73 -4.81
CA LEU A 21 6.43 -16.13 -4.60
C LEU A 21 7.39 -17.12 -3.92
N LEU A 22 6.91 -17.87 -2.92
CA LEU A 22 7.69 -18.92 -2.27
C LEU A 22 8.06 -20.04 -3.27
N LYS A 23 7.08 -20.54 -4.04
CA LYS A 23 7.31 -21.59 -5.05
C LYS A 23 8.30 -21.16 -6.14
N LYS A 24 8.32 -19.88 -6.49
CA LYS A 24 9.26 -19.33 -7.48
C LYS A 24 10.63 -18.94 -6.88
N GLY A 25 10.83 -19.10 -5.57
CA GLY A 25 12.06 -18.71 -4.89
C GLY A 25 12.24 -17.19 -4.75
N LEU A 26 11.17 -16.41 -4.94
CA LEU A 26 11.14 -14.97 -4.75
C LEU A 26 10.91 -14.56 -3.29
N ILE A 27 10.49 -15.51 -2.46
CA ILE A 27 10.55 -15.44 -0.99
C ILE A 27 11.41 -16.60 -0.52
N SER A 28 12.40 -16.33 0.33
CA SER A 28 13.29 -17.32 0.92
C SER A 28 13.76 -16.91 2.31
N SER A 29 14.33 -17.85 3.06
CA SER A 29 14.90 -17.59 4.39
C SER A 29 15.99 -16.51 4.34
N GLY A 30 16.08 -15.71 5.40
CA GLY A 30 17.05 -14.60 5.54
C GLY A 30 16.61 -13.29 4.91
N MET A 31 15.53 -13.26 4.14
CA MET A 31 15.07 -12.05 3.43
C MET A 31 14.55 -10.95 4.36
N LYS A 32 14.70 -9.72 3.88
CA LYS A 32 14.12 -8.49 4.44
C LYS A 32 12.83 -8.20 3.70
N ILE A 33 11.68 -8.26 4.39
CA ILE A 33 10.36 -8.18 3.76
C ILE A 33 9.56 -7.02 4.32
N GLY A 34 9.11 -6.11 3.45
CA GLY A 34 8.14 -5.08 3.76
C GLY A 34 6.73 -5.64 3.86
N LEU A 35 6.03 -5.31 4.94
CA LEU A 35 4.67 -5.78 5.21
C LEU A 35 3.70 -4.60 5.23
N GLY A 36 2.71 -4.66 4.35
CA GLY A 36 1.71 -3.65 4.12
C GLY A 36 0.62 -3.56 5.18
N THR A 37 -0.24 -2.58 4.99
CA THR A 37 -1.31 -2.20 5.92
C THR A 37 -2.69 -2.58 5.38
N GLY A 38 -3.65 -2.78 6.27
CA GLY A 38 -5.06 -2.92 5.95
C GLY A 38 -5.54 -4.35 5.69
N SER A 39 -6.84 -4.47 5.44
CA SER A 39 -7.56 -5.75 5.38
C SER A 39 -7.13 -6.66 4.22
N THR A 40 -6.47 -6.12 3.19
CA THR A 40 -6.00 -6.89 2.03
C THR A 40 -4.58 -7.42 2.23
N ALA A 41 -3.70 -6.64 2.87
CA ALA A 41 -2.32 -7.05 3.17
C ALA A 41 -2.25 -8.04 4.36
N LEU A 42 -3.10 -7.88 5.37
CA LEU A 42 -3.08 -8.71 6.59
C LEU A 42 -3.15 -10.23 6.32
N PRO A 43 -3.97 -10.77 5.38
CA PRO A 43 -3.93 -12.19 5.05
C PRO A 43 -2.57 -12.67 4.50
N ALA A 44 -1.80 -11.81 3.80
CA ALA A 44 -0.44 -12.15 3.38
C ALA A 44 0.52 -12.22 4.56
N VAL A 45 0.41 -11.29 5.51
CA VAL A 45 1.17 -11.30 6.78
C VAL A 45 0.90 -12.58 7.57
N LYS A 46 -0.38 -12.98 7.68
CA LYS A 46 -0.78 -14.25 8.32
C LYS A 46 -0.19 -15.46 7.61
N ARG A 47 -0.26 -15.49 6.27
CA ARG A 47 0.30 -16.61 5.49
C ARG A 47 1.81 -16.71 5.64
N LEU A 48 2.51 -15.59 5.69
CA LEU A 48 3.94 -15.55 5.93
C LEU A 48 4.28 -16.09 7.34
N SER A 49 3.49 -15.70 8.37
CA SER A 49 3.64 -16.23 9.73
C SER A 49 3.48 -17.75 9.79
N GLU A 50 2.53 -18.33 9.04
CA GLU A 50 2.36 -19.78 8.96
C GLU A 50 3.67 -20.46 8.50
N TYR A 51 4.32 -19.96 7.45
CA TYR A 51 5.59 -20.49 6.94
C TYR A 51 6.79 -20.24 7.85
N ILE A 52 6.75 -19.20 8.67
CA ILE A 52 7.77 -18.96 9.70
C ILE A 52 7.60 -19.96 10.84
N LYS A 53 6.36 -20.17 11.29
CA LYS A 53 6.04 -21.08 12.41
C LYS A 53 6.30 -22.56 12.08
N ASP A 54 6.04 -22.99 10.86
CA ASP A 54 6.32 -24.36 10.42
C ASP A 54 7.79 -24.62 10.04
N GLY A 55 8.63 -23.58 10.06
CA GLY A 55 10.07 -23.65 9.79
C GLY A 55 10.43 -23.65 8.30
N THR A 56 9.46 -23.48 7.40
CA THR A 56 9.71 -23.32 5.95
C THR A 56 10.52 -22.07 5.66
N LEU A 57 10.22 -20.97 6.38
CA LEU A 57 10.98 -19.72 6.31
C LEU A 57 11.67 -19.44 7.66
N LYS A 58 12.95 -19.12 7.62
CA LYS A 58 13.77 -18.79 8.79
C LYS A 58 14.45 -17.44 8.61
N ASP A 59 14.76 -16.79 9.72
CA ASP A 59 15.54 -15.53 9.76
C ASP A 59 14.92 -14.38 8.92
N ILE A 60 13.61 -14.36 8.77
CA ILE A 60 12.90 -13.26 8.11
C ILE A 60 13.01 -12.00 8.96
N LYS A 61 13.28 -10.87 8.31
CA LYS A 61 13.32 -9.55 8.91
C LYS A 61 12.24 -8.69 8.29
N ALA A 62 11.15 -8.46 9.02
CA ALA A 62 10.04 -7.66 8.54
C ALA A 62 10.24 -6.16 8.80
N VAL A 63 9.71 -5.32 7.91
CA VAL A 63 9.51 -3.88 8.14
C VAL A 63 8.05 -3.57 7.90
N ALA A 64 7.38 -3.02 8.91
CA ALA A 64 5.96 -2.70 8.86
C ALA A 64 5.72 -1.29 8.29
N THR A 65 4.62 -1.13 7.54
CA THR A 65 4.23 0.16 6.94
C THR A 65 3.35 1.01 7.86
N SER A 66 2.91 0.48 9.02
CA SER A 66 2.09 1.19 10.00
C SER A 66 2.15 0.56 11.37
N PHE A 67 1.66 1.27 12.40
CA PHE A 67 1.46 0.70 13.72
C PHE A 67 0.48 -0.48 13.74
N GLN A 68 -0.53 -0.48 12.85
CA GLN A 68 -1.42 -1.63 12.69
C GLN A 68 -0.64 -2.89 12.30
N THR A 69 0.30 -2.75 11.38
CA THR A 69 1.12 -3.87 10.89
C THR A 69 2.19 -4.27 11.91
N GLU A 70 2.77 -3.32 12.66
CA GLU A 70 3.67 -3.61 13.78
C GLU A 70 2.97 -4.48 14.83
N ASN A 71 1.75 -4.11 15.24
CA ASN A 71 0.93 -4.90 16.17
C ASN A 71 0.62 -6.30 15.59
N ALA A 72 0.25 -6.38 14.31
CA ALA A 72 -0.01 -7.67 13.67
C ALA A 72 1.25 -8.57 13.62
N CYS A 73 2.43 -8.00 13.40
CA CYS A 73 3.69 -8.74 13.48
C CYS A 73 3.96 -9.26 14.89
N ALA A 74 3.74 -8.43 15.92
CA ALA A 74 3.88 -8.82 17.31
C ALA A 74 2.93 -9.97 17.69
N ASP A 75 1.63 -9.87 17.33
CA ASP A 75 0.61 -10.89 17.59
C ASP A 75 0.89 -12.21 16.86
N LEU A 76 1.58 -12.15 15.74
CA LEU A 76 1.90 -13.31 14.89
C LEU A 76 3.31 -13.86 15.09
N ASP A 77 4.09 -13.34 16.04
CA ASP A 77 5.49 -13.71 16.31
C ASP A 77 6.41 -13.52 15.10
N ILE A 78 6.17 -12.50 14.26
CA ILE A 78 7.05 -12.14 13.15
C ILE A 78 8.07 -11.12 13.65
N PRO A 79 9.39 -11.40 13.57
CA PRO A 79 10.41 -10.42 13.94
C PRO A 79 10.34 -9.20 13.02
N PHE A 80 10.05 -8.02 13.56
CA PHE A 80 10.03 -6.78 12.79
C PHE A 80 11.04 -5.76 13.32
N PHE A 81 11.49 -4.90 12.41
CA PHE A 81 12.56 -3.95 12.62
C PHE A 81 12.18 -2.58 12.05
N SER A 82 12.74 -1.52 12.60
CA SER A 82 12.68 -0.20 11.98
C SER A 82 13.54 -0.18 10.70
N PHE A 83 13.16 0.62 9.72
CA PHE A 83 14.00 0.91 8.54
C PHE A 83 15.39 1.46 8.91
N ARG A 84 15.52 2.06 10.09
CA ARG A 84 16.79 2.59 10.65
C ARG A 84 17.68 1.52 11.29
N ASP A 85 17.18 0.30 11.46
CA ASP A 85 17.97 -0.78 12.05
C ASP A 85 19.07 -1.21 11.05
N ARG A 86 20.29 -1.40 11.57
CA ARG A 86 21.44 -1.87 10.78
C ARG A 86 21.21 -3.22 10.11
N LYS A 87 20.30 -4.05 10.65
CA LYS A 87 19.94 -5.34 10.04
C LYS A 87 19.11 -5.17 8.78
N ILE A 88 18.47 -4.02 8.59
CA ILE A 88 17.69 -3.67 7.41
C ILE A 88 18.56 -2.93 6.40
N ASP A 89 19.40 -2.01 6.86
CA ASP A 89 20.34 -1.25 6.03
C ASP A 89 19.64 -0.50 4.87
N GLY A 90 18.45 0.05 5.15
CA GLY A 90 17.69 0.90 4.24
C GLY A 90 17.17 0.24 2.94
N GLN A 91 17.31 -1.08 2.77
CA GLN A 91 16.86 -1.79 1.57
C GLN A 91 16.18 -3.11 1.90
N LEU A 92 15.09 -3.42 1.20
CA LEU A 92 14.33 -4.66 1.34
C LEU A 92 14.47 -5.52 0.08
N ASP A 93 14.34 -6.83 0.25
CA ASP A 93 14.35 -7.76 -0.87
C ASP A 93 12.97 -7.79 -1.54
N LEU A 94 11.90 -7.67 -0.76
CA LEU A 94 10.54 -7.70 -1.25
C LEU A 94 9.61 -6.89 -0.33
N ALA A 95 8.54 -6.29 -0.90
CA ALA A 95 7.42 -5.76 -0.14
C ALA A 95 6.11 -6.34 -0.67
N ILE A 96 5.16 -6.62 0.24
CA ILE A 96 3.79 -7.03 -0.11
C ILE A 96 2.82 -6.06 0.55
N ASP A 97 1.93 -5.45 -0.25
CA ASP A 97 0.94 -4.49 0.25
C ASP A 97 -0.38 -4.59 -0.52
N GLY A 98 -1.40 -3.85 -0.08
CA GLY A 98 -2.65 -3.64 -0.80
C GLY A 98 -2.62 -2.38 -1.68
N ALA A 99 -3.71 -2.14 -2.42
CA ALA A 99 -3.94 -0.89 -3.13
C ALA A 99 -5.42 -0.48 -3.05
N ASP A 100 -5.68 0.82 -3.17
CA ASP A 100 -7.04 1.38 -3.25
C ASP A 100 -7.54 1.37 -4.69
N GLU A 101 -6.66 1.62 -5.66
CA GLU A 101 -6.88 1.41 -7.09
C GLU A 101 -5.60 0.90 -7.76
N ILE A 102 -5.77 0.11 -8.83
CA ILE A 102 -4.70 -0.34 -9.73
C ILE A 102 -5.17 -0.24 -11.18
N ASP A 103 -4.40 0.46 -12.03
CA ASP A 103 -4.68 0.59 -13.45
C ASP A 103 -4.04 -0.53 -14.31
N GLU A 104 -4.26 -0.49 -15.61
CA GLU A 104 -3.72 -1.47 -16.57
C GLU A 104 -2.19 -1.40 -16.73
N LYS A 105 -1.57 -0.27 -16.35
CA LYS A 105 -0.12 -0.07 -16.35
C LYS A 105 0.53 -0.43 -15.01
N ASN A 106 -0.26 -0.96 -14.06
CA ASN A 106 0.12 -1.21 -12.68
C ASN A 106 0.56 0.07 -11.92
N ASN A 107 0.05 1.25 -12.30
CA ASN A 107 0.07 2.40 -11.41
C ASN A 107 -0.97 2.20 -10.31
N LEU A 108 -0.71 2.77 -9.13
CA LEU A 108 -1.59 2.60 -7.98
C LEU A 108 -2.05 3.93 -7.40
N ILE A 109 -3.23 3.90 -6.77
CA ILE A 109 -3.58 4.79 -5.67
C ILE A 109 -3.54 3.98 -4.39
N LYS A 110 -2.85 4.53 -3.37
CA LYS A 110 -2.76 3.99 -2.02
C LYS A 110 -2.99 5.10 -0.99
N GLY A 111 -3.16 4.71 0.26
CA GLY A 111 -3.33 5.67 1.36
C GLY A 111 -4.75 5.78 1.91
N GLY A 112 -5.67 4.89 1.53
CA GLY A 112 -7.00 4.80 2.15
C GLY A 112 -6.94 4.61 3.66
N GLY A 113 -5.92 3.89 4.14
CA GLY A 113 -5.62 3.70 5.57
C GLY A 113 -4.76 4.78 6.22
N ALA A 114 -4.48 5.91 5.54
CA ALA A 114 -3.61 7.00 6.02
C ALA A 114 -2.16 6.56 6.36
N ALA A 115 -1.63 5.54 5.68
CA ALA A 115 -0.27 5.02 5.89
C ALA A 115 0.67 5.24 4.67
N LEU A 116 0.22 5.99 3.66
CA LEU A 116 0.83 6.10 2.33
C LEU A 116 2.32 6.46 2.33
N LEU A 117 2.77 7.33 3.23
CA LEU A 117 4.19 7.71 3.32
C LEU A 117 5.07 6.51 3.68
N ARG A 118 4.73 5.80 4.78
CA ARG A 118 5.49 4.61 5.21
C ARG A 118 5.37 3.49 4.18
N GLU A 119 4.19 3.32 3.56
CA GLU A 119 3.97 2.36 2.46
C GLU A 119 4.88 2.66 1.27
N LYS A 120 5.01 3.95 0.86
CA LYS A 120 5.89 4.33 -0.25
C LYS A 120 7.36 4.17 0.08
N ILE A 121 7.78 4.55 1.30
CA ILE A 121 9.16 4.31 1.76
C ILE A 121 9.51 2.82 1.64
N VAL A 122 8.64 1.94 2.09
CA VAL A 122 8.83 0.49 2.02
C VAL A 122 8.83 -0.01 0.58
N ALA A 123 7.84 0.37 -0.22
CA ALA A 123 7.70 -0.07 -1.61
C ALA A 123 8.87 0.38 -2.50
N TYR A 124 9.29 1.65 -2.39
CA TYR A 124 10.31 2.23 -3.27
C TYR A 124 11.75 1.86 -2.87
N ASN A 125 11.94 1.31 -1.67
CA ASN A 125 13.21 0.74 -1.23
C ASN A 125 13.21 -0.80 -1.22
N SER A 126 12.26 -1.43 -1.94
CA SER A 126 12.18 -2.87 -2.13
C SER A 126 12.61 -3.25 -3.55
N LYS A 127 13.41 -4.31 -3.71
CA LYS A 127 13.83 -4.82 -5.03
C LYS A 127 12.63 -5.35 -5.82
N ILE A 128 11.68 -5.98 -5.11
CA ILE A 128 10.42 -6.51 -5.67
C ILE A 128 9.27 -5.89 -4.87
N PHE A 129 8.35 -5.26 -5.56
CA PHE A 129 7.11 -4.77 -4.98
C PHE A 129 5.95 -5.62 -5.45
N VAL A 130 5.13 -6.12 -4.53
CA VAL A 130 3.99 -6.98 -4.78
C VAL A 130 2.73 -6.31 -4.24
N VAL A 131 1.69 -6.30 -5.05
CA VAL A 131 0.37 -5.80 -4.65
C VAL A 131 -0.66 -6.92 -4.72
N VAL A 132 -1.45 -7.03 -3.66
CA VAL A 132 -2.58 -7.94 -3.56
C VAL A 132 -3.88 -7.14 -3.52
N ALA A 133 -4.86 -7.53 -4.33
CA ALA A 133 -6.12 -6.80 -4.46
C ALA A 133 -7.31 -7.72 -4.74
N ASP A 134 -8.50 -7.26 -4.37
CA ASP A 134 -9.75 -7.80 -4.88
C ASP A 134 -10.10 -7.11 -6.22
N SER A 135 -11.03 -7.68 -6.97
CA SER A 135 -11.41 -7.20 -8.31
C SER A 135 -11.96 -5.79 -8.34
N SER A 136 -12.51 -5.28 -7.24
CA SER A 136 -13.07 -3.92 -7.17
C SER A 136 -12.01 -2.84 -7.29
N LYS A 137 -10.73 -3.19 -7.02
CA LYS A 137 -9.59 -2.27 -7.05
C LYS A 137 -9.00 -2.09 -8.44
N SER A 138 -9.29 -3.00 -9.38
CA SER A 138 -8.87 -2.85 -10.77
C SER A 138 -9.72 -1.81 -11.47
N VAL A 139 -9.06 -0.80 -12.05
CA VAL A 139 -9.68 0.31 -12.77
C VAL A 139 -9.00 0.53 -14.12
N LYS A 140 -9.69 1.15 -15.06
CA LYS A 140 -9.09 1.55 -16.33
C LYS A 140 -8.21 2.79 -16.16
N THR A 141 -8.64 3.71 -15.28
CA THR A 141 -7.95 4.97 -15.00
C THR A 141 -8.03 5.27 -13.52
N LEU A 142 -6.91 5.68 -12.91
CA LEU A 142 -6.82 6.02 -11.49
C LEU A 142 -7.66 7.26 -11.15
N GLY A 143 -8.14 7.32 -9.92
CA GLY A 143 -8.94 8.44 -9.40
C GLY A 143 -10.40 8.41 -9.82
N THR A 144 -10.88 7.28 -10.39
CA THR A 144 -12.26 7.14 -10.86
C THR A 144 -13.22 6.59 -9.79
N LYS A 145 -12.73 5.78 -8.88
CA LYS A 145 -13.52 5.20 -7.79
C LYS A 145 -13.04 5.66 -6.41
N PHE A 146 -11.77 6.05 -6.33
CA PHE A 146 -11.14 6.44 -5.07
C PHE A 146 -10.41 7.78 -5.24
N PRO A 147 -10.64 8.77 -4.34
CA PRO A 147 -9.91 10.03 -4.38
C PRO A 147 -8.44 9.79 -4.07
N LEU A 148 -7.56 10.64 -4.62
CA LEU A 148 -6.13 10.57 -4.31
C LEU A 148 -5.84 11.11 -2.91
N PRO A 149 -5.32 10.31 -1.98
CA PRO A 149 -4.84 10.81 -0.70
C PRO A 149 -3.50 11.53 -0.87
N VAL A 150 -3.34 12.64 -0.14
CA VAL A 150 -2.08 13.39 -0.05
C VAL A 150 -1.80 13.65 1.43
N GLU A 151 -0.63 13.22 1.92
CA GLU A 151 -0.17 13.50 3.28
C GLU A 151 0.48 14.88 3.32
N ILE A 152 0.05 15.71 4.27
CA ILE A 152 0.48 17.10 4.38
C ILE A 152 0.86 17.47 5.81
N ILE A 153 1.80 18.38 5.97
CA ILE A 153 2.04 19.06 7.24
C ILE A 153 0.79 19.89 7.58
N PRO A 154 0.21 19.77 8.80
CA PRO A 154 -1.02 20.46 9.17
C PRO A 154 -1.01 21.99 8.92
N GLU A 155 0.10 22.64 9.21
CA GLU A 155 0.30 24.08 9.02
C GLU A 155 0.20 24.51 7.55
N ALA A 156 0.49 23.61 6.61
CA ALA A 156 0.47 23.89 5.17
C ALA A 156 -0.89 23.63 4.49
N TYR A 157 -1.95 23.31 5.24
CA TYR A 157 -3.25 22.96 4.66
C TYR A 157 -3.79 24.01 3.67
N CYS A 158 -3.86 25.28 4.08
CA CYS A 158 -4.46 26.33 3.24
C CYS A 158 -3.67 26.60 1.94
N PRO A 159 -2.33 26.78 1.95
CA PRO A 159 -1.59 26.98 0.71
C PRO A 159 -1.61 25.74 -0.21
N ILE A 160 -1.52 24.51 0.34
CA ILE A 160 -1.60 23.29 -0.45
C ILE A 160 -2.99 23.15 -1.09
N LYS A 161 -4.07 23.35 -0.31
CA LYS A 161 -5.45 23.33 -0.82
C LYS A 161 -5.60 24.25 -2.02
N LYS A 162 -5.19 25.52 -1.89
CA LYS A 162 -5.26 26.49 -2.97
C LYS A 162 -4.50 26.03 -4.21
N ARG A 163 -3.29 25.50 -4.04
CA ARG A 163 -2.46 25.04 -5.15
C ARG A 163 -3.07 23.85 -5.88
N LEU A 164 -3.67 22.90 -5.15
CA LEU A 164 -4.31 21.72 -5.74
C LEU A 164 -5.65 22.09 -6.41
N GLU A 165 -6.39 23.09 -5.88
CA GLU A 165 -7.57 23.65 -6.52
C GLU A 165 -7.21 24.35 -7.86
N GLU A 166 -6.05 25.02 -7.94
CA GLU A 166 -5.52 25.56 -9.22
C GLU A 166 -5.19 24.43 -10.22
N PHE A 167 -4.89 23.22 -9.74
CA PHE A 167 -4.73 22.03 -10.57
C PHE A 167 -6.06 21.34 -10.92
N GLY A 168 -7.20 21.95 -10.53
CA GLY A 168 -8.55 21.47 -10.82
C GLY A 168 -9.07 20.40 -9.86
N ALA A 169 -8.41 20.18 -8.73
CA ALA A 169 -8.87 19.20 -7.75
C ALA A 169 -9.95 19.78 -6.81
N LYS A 170 -10.94 18.97 -6.47
CA LYS A 170 -11.81 19.19 -5.31
C LYS A 170 -11.14 18.59 -4.09
N ILE A 171 -10.94 19.38 -3.03
CA ILE A 171 -10.16 19.00 -1.85
C ILE A 171 -11.08 18.79 -0.64
N THR A 172 -10.85 17.66 0.06
CA THR A 172 -11.51 17.35 1.33
C THR A 172 -10.47 17.01 2.37
N LEU A 173 -10.46 17.69 3.51
CA LEU A 173 -9.66 17.28 4.67
C LEU A 173 -10.28 15.99 5.24
N ARG A 174 -9.48 14.93 5.37
CA ARG A 174 -10.00 13.64 5.83
C ARG A 174 -10.33 13.68 7.31
N GLU A 175 -11.59 13.42 7.65
CA GLU A 175 -12.08 13.35 9.02
C GLU A 175 -11.83 11.98 9.66
N GLY A 176 -11.57 11.98 10.96
CA GLY A 176 -11.40 10.74 11.74
C GLY A 176 -12.73 10.02 11.96
N VAL A 177 -12.75 8.70 11.79
CA VAL A 177 -13.92 7.87 12.13
C VAL A 177 -13.99 7.71 13.65
N LYS A 178 -15.12 8.11 14.27
CA LYS A 178 -15.32 8.10 15.74
C LYS A 178 -14.32 8.98 16.51
N LYS A 179 -13.68 9.92 15.84
CA LYS A 179 -12.78 10.94 16.40
C LYS A 179 -13.23 12.30 15.88
N CYS A 180 -13.32 13.31 16.74
CA CYS A 180 -13.57 14.68 16.28
C CYS A 180 -12.31 15.26 15.65
N GLY A 181 -12.48 15.90 14.47
CA GLY A 181 -11.40 16.51 13.71
C GLY A 181 -10.66 15.57 12.76
N PRO A 182 -9.59 16.05 12.11
CA PRO A 182 -8.94 15.34 11.02
C PRO A 182 -8.25 14.05 11.46
N VAL A 183 -8.09 13.11 10.52
CA VAL A 183 -7.18 11.97 10.66
C VAL A 183 -5.77 12.49 10.89
N ILE A 184 -5.08 11.90 11.88
CA ILE A 184 -3.65 12.10 12.09
C ILE A 184 -2.94 10.80 11.71
N THR A 185 -1.96 10.90 10.81
CA THR A 185 -1.16 9.75 10.38
C THR A 185 -0.22 9.27 11.47
N ASP A 186 0.35 8.08 11.31
CA ASP A 186 1.40 7.54 12.20
C ASP A 186 2.67 8.44 12.25
N ASN A 187 2.76 9.42 11.34
CA ASN A 187 3.86 10.39 11.25
C ASN A 187 3.51 11.75 11.88
N GLY A 188 2.28 11.91 12.41
CA GLY A 188 1.81 13.17 13.00
C GLY A 188 1.26 14.18 11.99
N ASN A 189 1.05 13.79 10.74
CA ASN A 189 0.55 14.62 9.65
C ASN A 189 -0.96 14.46 9.43
N GLN A 190 -1.51 15.22 8.48
CA GLN A 190 -2.91 15.12 8.05
C GLN A 190 -3.01 14.55 6.64
N ILE A 191 -4.21 14.07 6.28
CA ILE A 191 -4.52 13.62 4.93
C ILE A 191 -5.58 14.55 4.31
N ILE A 192 -5.32 14.99 3.10
CA ILE A 192 -6.32 15.55 2.23
C ILE A 192 -6.63 14.58 1.10
N ASP A 193 -7.90 14.49 0.74
CA ASP A 193 -8.40 13.68 -0.37
C ASP A 193 -8.68 14.58 -1.56
N CYS A 194 -8.03 14.29 -2.69
CA CYS A 194 -8.11 15.06 -3.92
C CYS A 194 -8.92 14.31 -4.97
N LEU A 195 -9.94 14.96 -5.54
CA LEU A 195 -10.79 14.39 -6.59
C LEU A 195 -10.81 15.35 -7.78
N TRP A 196 -10.54 14.84 -8.98
CA TRP A 196 -10.66 15.56 -10.25
C TRP A 196 -11.92 15.12 -11.00
N GLU A 197 -12.57 16.06 -11.68
CA GLU A 197 -13.69 15.76 -12.58
C GLU A 197 -13.24 14.84 -13.74
N ASN A 198 -12.07 15.14 -14.31
CA ASN A 198 -11.40 14.30 -15.31
C ASN A 198 -10.11 13.75 -14.72
N PRO A 199 -9.84 12.45 -14.88
CA PRO A 199 -8.62 11.83 -14.38
C PRO A 199 -7.35 12.53 -14.87
N VAL A 200 -6.37 12.67 -14.01
CA VAL A 200 -5.06 13.25 -14.31
C VAL A 200 -4.05 12.15 -14.66
N ASP A 201 -2.96 12.50 -15.33
CA ASP A 201 -1.86 11.58 -15.57
C ASP A 201 -1.12 11.32 -14.25
N PRO A 202 -1.16 10.09 -13.69
CA PRO A 202 -0.58 9.81 -12.38
C PRO A 202 0.94 9.93 -12.36
N GLU A 203 1.63 9.65 -13.47
CA GLU A 203 3.10 9.71 -13.56
C GLU A 203 3.60 11.15 -13.51
N ILE A 204 2.86 12.09 -14.12
CA ILE A 204 3.16 13.53 -14.07
C ILE A 204 2.75 14.11 -12.70
N PHE A 205 1.58 13.73 -12.19
CA PHE A 205 1.02 14.33 -10.98
C PHE A 205 1.66 13.83 -9.70
N GLU A 206 2.28 12.64 -9.69
CA GLU A 206 3.09 12.18 -8.55
C GLU A 206 4.21 13.18 -8.24
N ASP A 207 4.98 13.60 -9.24
CA ASP A 207 6.06 14.56 -9.06
C ASP A 207 5.52 15.98 -8.80
N LYS A 208 4.54 16.43 -9.60
CA LYS A 208 3.98 17.79 -9.52
C LYS A 208 3.35 18.11 -8.16
N ILE A 209 2.72 17.12 -7.51
CA ILE A 209 2.14 17.29 -6.18
C ILE A 209 3.23 17.30 -5.12
N ASN A 210 4.24 16.43 -5.24
CA ASN A 210 5.35 16.35 -4.28
C ASN A 210 6.27 17.58 -4.31
N GLU A 211 6.24 18.39 -5.39
CA GLU A 211 6.95 19.69 -5.45
C GLU A 211 6.29 20.81 -4.64
N ILE A 212 5.05 20.63 -4.14
CA ILE A 212 4.34 21.66 -3.37
C ILE A 212 4.92 21.71 -1.93
N PRO A 213 5.46 22.84 -1.47
CA PRO A 213 5.96 22.97 -0.10
C PRO A 213 4.91 22.62 0.95
N GLY A 214 5.25 21.68 1.85
CA GLY A 214 4.35 21.19 2.90
C GLY A 214 3.58 19.91 2.52
N VAL A 215 3.59 19.48 1.27
CA VAL A 215 3.23 18.11 0.91
C VAL A 215 4.35 17.20 1.43
N VAL A 216 3.95 16.14 2.10
CA VAL A 216 4.88 15.13 2.62
C VAL A 216 4.98 13.98 1.61
N GLU A 217 3.83 13.50 1.10
CA GLU A 217 3.78 12.47 0.07
C GLU A 217 2.39 12.39 -0.58
N THR A 218 2.34 11.92 -1.82
CA THR A 218 1.10 11.64 -2.56
C THR A 218 0.81 10.14 -2.63
N GLY A 219 -0.46 9.78 -2.70
CA GLY A 219 -0.94 8.41 -2.84
C GLY A 219 -0.78 7.80 -4.24
N PHE A 220 -0.26 8.52 -5.23
CA PHE A 220 0.15 7.92 -6.49
C PHE A 220 1.45 7.12 -6.31
N PHE A 221 1.47 5.89 -6.84
CA PHE A 221 2.64 5.01 -6.86
C PHE A 221 2.89 4.60 -8.30
N THR A 222 3.80 5.28 -8.98
CA THR A 222 4.03 5.10 -10.42
C THR A 222 5.45 4.67 -10.77
N LYS A 223 6.43 4.88 -9.87
CA LYS A 223 7.86 4.68 -10.17
C LYS A 223 8.35 3.26 -9.95
N ASN A 224 7.77 2.52 -8.98
CA ASN A 224 8.07 1.10 -8.74
C ASN A 224 6.84 0.26 -9.07
N LYS A 225 6.76 -0.25 -10.31
CA LYS A 225 5.59 -1.02 -10.77
C LYS A 225 5.54 -2.38 -10.07
N PRO A 226 4.42 -2.72 -9.42
CA PRO A 226 4.30 -3.97 -8.70
C PRO A 226 4.05 -5.18 -9.60
N ILE A 227 4.41 -6.36 -9.07
CA ILE A 227 3.75 -7.60 -9.45
C ILE A 227 2.38 -7.60 -8.76
N ALA A 228 1.29 -7.66 -9.54
CA ALA A 228 -0.06 -7.58 -8.99
C ALA A 228 -0.77 -8.92 -9.01
N PHE A 229 -1.36 -9.29 -7.88
CA PHE A 229 -2.25 -10.45 -7.71
C PHE A 229 -3.66 -9.95 -7.44
N ILE A 230 -4.56 -10.12 -8.41
CA ILE A 230 -5.93 -9.60 -8.36
C ILE A 230 -6.91 -10.78 -8.38
N ALA A 231 -7.55 -11.04 -7.25
CA ALA A 231 -8.56 -12.10 -7.19
C ALA A 231 -9.88 -11.62 -7.79
N LYS A 232 -10.54 -12.54 -8.52
CA LYS A 232 -11.80 -12.32 -9.22
C LYS A 232 -12.97 -13.01 -8.51
N PRO A 233 -14.22 -12.58 -8.77
CA PRO A 233 -15.40 -13.20 -8.16
C PRO A 233 -15.55 -14.69 -8.47
N ASP A 234 -15.03 -15.16 -9.61
CA ASP A 234 -15.08 -16.57 -10.02
C ASP A 234 -14.06 -17.47 -9.29
N GLY A 235 -13.27 -16.90 -8.37
CA GLY A 235 -12.25 -17.64 -7.62
C GLY A 235 -10.92 -17.77 -8.34
N THR A 236 -10.73 -17.12 -9.48
CA THR A 236 -9.43 -17.05 -10.17
C THR A 236 -8.59 -15.87 -9.67
N VAL A 237 -7.26 -15.95 -9.86
CA VAL A 237 -6.34 -14.84 -9.55
C VAL A 237 -5.61 -14.45 -10.83
N GLU A 238 -5.81 -13.21 -11.25
CA GLU A 238 -5.04 -12.60 -12.33
C GLU A 238 -3.69 -12.15 -11.77
N ILE A 239 -2.60 -12.49 -12.48
CA ILE A 239 -1.23 -12.09 -12.10
C ILE A 239 -0.66 -11.21 -13.22
N ARG A 240 -0.17 -10.02 -12.87
CA ARG A 240 0.45 -9.07 -13.80
C ARG A 240 1.89 -8.79 -13.38
N GLY A 241 2.81 -8.71 -14.31
CA GLY A 241 4.20 -8.30 -14.08
C GLY A 241 5.11 -9.36 -13.42
N LEU A 242 4.70 -10.63 -13.39
CA LEU A 242 5.50 -11.74 -12.83
C LEU A 242 6.34 -12.44 -13.89
#